data_ebf5293ae577d46a439185856c067732
#
_entry.id   ebf5293ae577d46a439185856c067732
#
_cell.length_a   1.000
_cell.length_b   1.000
_cell.length_c   1.000
_cell.angle_alpha   90.00
_cell.angle_beta   90.00
_cell.angle_gamma   90.00
#
_symmetry.space_group_name_H-M   'P 1'
#
loop_
_entity.id
_entity.type
_entity.pdbx_description
1 polymer ?
#
loop_
_entity_poly.entity_id
_entity_poly.type
_entity_poly.pdbx_seq_one_letter_code
_entity_poly.pdbx_strand_id
1 'polypeptide(L)'
;MGNGILLKLAVGVCCALAVFGLAACTPRGAAVGDTQQEQAPAHDNVPGARTTIALIGSPHASNADTLAVNALDADDDFDVVYTAMAGLGDPGATARQAVLDAVARRVNLIMISDFTDGEEGAWSQTLGKARESGIPVVLLNPEGEPHDPLLYAAVFRINDRMMDAVPLAKAADTVIRDEPHDREMMVTTITATE
;
A
#
# COMPACT_ATOMS: atom_id res chain seq x y z
N MET A 1 17.55 58.28 5.03
CA MET A 1 18.20 57.04 4.55
C MET A 1 17.89 55.83 5.48
N GLY A 2 16.63 55.58 5.83
CA GLY A 2 16.24 54.55 6.80
C GLY A 2 15.25 53.49 6.32
N ASN A 3 14.57 53.71 5.18
CA ASN A 3 13.45 52.83 4.77
C ASN A 3 13.87 51.59 3.96
N GLY A 4 15.12 51.52 3.44
CA GLY A 4 15.56 50.38 2.64
C GLY A 4 16.01 49.17 3.44
N ILE A 5 16.41 49.34 4.69
CA ILE A 5 16.91 48.25 5.55
C ILE A 5 15.76 47.50 6.19
N LEU A 6 14.69 48.17 6.59
CA LEU A 6 13.48 47.53 7.15
C LEU A 6 12.74 46.68 6.14
N LEU A 7 12.68 47.09 4.86
CA LEU A 7 12.04 46.33 3.80
C LEU A 7 12.82 45.05 3.44
N LYS A 8 14.14 45.09 3.49
CA LYS A 8 14.99 43.90 3.24
C LYS A 8 14.92 42.88 4.37
N LEU A 9 14.73 43.33 5.62
CA LEU A 9 14.54 42.42 6.77
C LEU A 9 13.17 41.74 6.74
N ALA A 10 12.11 42.45 6.33
CA ALA A 10 10.77 41.91 6.24
C ALA A 10 10.65 40.82 5.16
N VAL A 11 11.33 40.97 4.00
CA VAL A 11 11.35 39.97 2.93
C VAL A 11 12.14 38.71 3.33
N GLY A 12 13.24 38.91 4.07
CA GLY A 12 14.06 37.76 4.55
C GLY A 12 13.34 36.91 5.58
N VAL A 13 12.52 37.49 6.44
CA VAL A 13 11.74 36.73 7.46
C VAL A 13 10.56 35.98 6.83
N CYS A 14 9.88 36.53 5.82
CA CYS A 14 8.83 35.80 5.09
C CYS A 14 9.35 34.59 4.32
N CYS A 15 10.53 34.67 3.70
CA CYS A 15 11.13 33.51 3.00
C CYS A 15 11.60 32.43 3.97
N ALA A 16 12.06 32.76 5.18
CA ALA A 16 12.48 31.80 6.18
C ALA A 16 11.30 31.03 6.79
N LEU A 17 10.11 31.59 6.89
CA LEU A 17 8.91 30.93 7.41
C LEU A 17 8.25 29.99 6.39
N ALA A 18 8.49 30.15 5.09
CA ALA A 18 7.93 29.29 4.05
C ALA A 18 8.65 27.94 3.93
N VAL A 19 9.87 27.77 4.48
CA VAL A 19 10.64 26.53 4.38
C VAL A 19 10.26 25.50 5.48
N PHE A 20 9.62 25.95 6.57
CA PHE A 20 9.19 25.04 7.65
C PHE A 20 7.84 24.35 7.41
N GLY A 21 7.12 24.66 6.32
CA GLY A 21 5.80 24.09 6.02
C GLY A 21 5.78 22.79 5.25
N LEU A 22 6.93 22.23 4.85
CA LEU A 22 7.03 20.98 4.09
C LEU A 22 7.61 19.82 4.92
N ALA A 23 7.43 19.83 6.24
CA ALA A 23 7.55 18.61 7.02
C ALA A 23 6.32 17.74 6.73
N ALA A 24 6.18 17.29 5.48
CA ALA A 24 5.21 16.29 5.09
C ALA A 24 5.38 15.05 5.99
N CYS A 25 4.29 14.56 6.48
CA CYS A 25 4.10 13.42 7.35
C CYS A 25 4.93 12.21 6.90
N THR A 26 6.16 12.09 7.36
CA THR A 26 6.86 10.81 7.33
C THR A 26 6.23 9.95 8.42
N PRO A 27 5.69 8.77 8.10
CA PRO A 27 5.11 7.88 9.11
C PRO A 27 6.20 7.53 10.13
N ARG A 28 5.95 7.86 11.40
CA ARG A 28 6.93 7.64 12.47
C ARG A 28 6.63 6.33 13.15
N GLY A 29 7.51 5.34 12.95
CA GLY A 29 7.52 4.12 13.75
C GLY A 29 6.52 3.04 13.37
N ALA A 30 5.69 3.23 12.33
CA ALA A 30 4.78 2.22 11.81
C ALA A 30 4.82 2.17 10.27
N ALA A 31 4.41 1.06 9.68
CA ALA A 31 4.14 0.98 8.25
C ALA A 31 2.90 1.81 7.90
N VAL A 32 2.80 2.29 6.65
CA VAL A 32 1.58 2.93 6.17
C VAL A 32 0.46 1.90 6.17
N GLY A 33 -0.68 2.22 6.79
CA GLY A 33 -1.81 1.30 6.94
C GLY A 33 -1.64 0.26 8.06
N ASP A 34 -0.56 0.31 8.85
CA ASP A 34 -0.35 -0.57 10.01
C ASP A 34 -1.02 0.02 11.26
N THR A 35 -2.31 -0.21 11.40
CA THR A 35 -3.16 0.31 12.49
C THR A 35 -3.64 -0.82 13.40
N GLN A 36 -2.70 -1.50 14.07
CA GLN A 36 -3.02 -2.68 14.88
C GLN A 36 -3.82 -2.36 16.16
N GLN A 37 -3.75 -1.17 16.74
CA GLN A 37 -4.32 -0.86 18.05
C GLN A 37 -5.03 0.49 18.18
N GLU A 38 -4.76 1.47 17.34
CA GLU A 38 -5.37 2.80 17.43
C GLU A 38 -5.90 3.22 16.06
N GLN A 39 -7.14 3.72 16.04
CA GLN A 39 -7.72 4.26 14.83
C GLN A 39 -6.97 5.54 14.45
N ALA A 40 -6.28 5.55 13.32
CA ALA A 40 -5.70 6.75 12.76
C ALA A 40 -6.80 7.75 12.34
N PRO A 41 -6.51 9.05 12.27
CA PRO A 41 -7.44 10.02 11.72
C PRO A 41 -7.88 9.59 10.32
N ALA A 42 -9.19 9.63 10.05
CA ALA A 42 -9.73 9.26 8.75
C ALA A 42 -9.05 10.07 7.63
N HIS A 43 -8.56 9.37 6.61
CA HIS A 43 -8.10 10.04 5.40
C HIS A 43 -9.30 10.63 4.66
N ASP A 44 -9.16 11.85 4.17
CA ASP A 44 -10.16 12.52 3.32
C ASP A 44 -10.20 11.82 1.94
N ASN A 45 -10.88 10.68 1.85
CA ASN A 45 -11.21 10.08 0.56
C ASN A 45 -12.20 11.01 -0.15
N VAL A 46 -11.91 11.35 -1.40
CA VAL A 46 -12.82 12.14 -2.24
C VAL A 46 -14.08 11.31 -2.47
N PRO A 47 -15.26 11.74 -1.98
CA PRO A 47 -16.48 10.99 -2.16
C PRO A 47 -16.76 10.71 -3.64
N GLY A 48 -16.92 9.44 -4.02
CA GLY A 48 -17.23 9.01 -5.38
C GLY A 48 -16.02 8.72 -6.28
N ALA A 49 -14.78 8.83 -5.80
CA ALA A 49 -13.61 8.26 -6.49
C ALA A 49 -13.49 6.78 -6.15
N ARG A 50 -13.39 5.93 -7.18
CA ARG A 50 -13.12 4.49 -6.97
C ARG A 50 -11.73 4.33 -6.36
N THR A 51 -11.61 3.41 -5.44
CA THR A 51 -10.35 3.07 -4.77
C THR A 51 -9.53 2.15 -5.67
N THR A 52 -8.35 2.58 -6.09
CA THR A 52 -7.50 1.78 -6.98
C THR A 52 -6.57 0.87 -6.16
N ILE A 53 -6.64 -0.43 -6.44
CA ILE A 53 -5.77 -1.45 -5.87
C ILE A 53 -4.85 -1.99 -6.96
N ALA A 54 -3.53 -1.92 -6.77
CA ALA A 54 -2.57 -2.59 -7.63
C ALA A 54 -2.26 -3.97 -7.07
N LEU A 55 -2.67 -5.04 -7.77
CA LEU A 55 -2.32 -6.41 -7.44
C LEU A 55 -1.20 -6.89 -8.36
N ILE A 56 -0.03 -7.14 -7.78
CA ILE A 56 1.15 -7.68 -8.43
C ILE A 56 1.14 -9.18 -8.21
N GLY A 57 0.96 -9.93 -9.29
CA GLY A 57 0.70 -11.37 -9.24
C GLY A 57 1.92 -12.22 -8.92
N SER A 58 1.65 -13.48 -8.61
CA SER A 58 2.65 -14.51 -8.40
C SER A 58 3.21 -15.04 -9.72
N PRO A 59 4.50 -15.33 -9.80
CA PRO A 59 5.06 -16.08 -10.92
C PRO A 59 4.59 -17.53 -10.98
N HIS A 60 4.07 -18.10 -9.87
CA HIS A 60 3.76 -19.50 -9.71
C HIS A 60 2.28 -19.82 -9.46
N ALA A 61 1.51 -18.86 -8.95
CA ALA A 61 0.15 -19.07 -8.42
C ALA A 61 -0.92 -18.22 -9.15
N SER A 62 -0.86 -18.10 -10.47
CA SER A 62 -1.78 -17.29 -11.28
C SER A 62 -3.27 -17.60 -11.08
N ASN A 63 -3.63 -18.83 -10.70
CA ASN A 63 -5.01 -19.19 -10.37
C ASN A 63 -5.46 -18.52 -9.06
N ALA A 64 -4.60 -18.47 -8.04
CA ALA A 64 -4.90 -17.79 -6.78
C ALA A 64 -5.03 -16.28 -7.00
N ASP A 65 -4.16 -15.70 -7.86
CA ASP A 65 -4.26 -14.29 -8.24
C ASP A 65 -5.58 -13.98 -8.93
N THR A 66 -6.04 -14.87 -9.84
CA THR A 66 -7.33 -14.71 -10.52
C THR A 66 -8.50 -14.71 -9.53
N LEU A 67 -8.47 -15.58 -8.52
CA LEU A 67 -9.49 -15.60 -7.47
C LEU A 67 -9.44 -14.32 -6.63
N ALA A 68 -8.25 -13.83 -6.31
CA ALA A 68 -8.07 -12.59 -5.57
C ALA A 68 -8.59 -11.38 -6.36
N VAL A 69 -8.26 -11.29 -7.66
CA VAL A 69 -8.78 -10.23 -8.55
C VAL A 69 -10.30 -10.26 -8.58
N ASN A 70 -10.91 -11.43 -8.82
CA ASN A 70 -12.36 -11.57 -8.86
C ASN A 70 -13.03 -11.20 -7.54
N ALA A 71 -12.41 -11.54 -6.41
CA ALA A 71 -12.94 -11.20 -5.09
C ALA A 71 -12.87 -9.70 -4.78
N LEU A 72 -11.85 -9.01 -5.28
CA LEU A 72 -11.73 -7.56 -5.16
C LEU A 72 -12.65 -6.82 -6.14
N ASP A 73 -12.72 -7.26 -7.41
CA ASP A 73 -13.56 -6.67 -8.44
C ASP A 73 -15.07 -6.85 -8.16
N ALA A 74 -15.44 -7.79 -7.29
CA ALA A 74 -16.82 -7.97 -6.86
C ALA A 74 -17.33 -6.81 -5.98
N ASP A 75 -16.44 -5.96 -5.47
CA ASP A 75 -16.78 -4.75 -4.74
C ASP A 75 -16.76 -3.54 -5.71
N ASP A 76 -17.90 -2.90 -5.88
CA ASP A 76 -18.06 -1.78 -6.82
C ASP A 76 -17.21 -0.54 -6.46
N ASP A 77 -16.73 -0.46 -5.23
CA ASP A 77 -15.89 0.65 -4.77
C ASP A 77 -14.43 0.51 -5.21
N PHE A 78 -14.02 -0.69 -5.69
CA PHE A 78 -12.66 -0.95 -6.11
C PHE A 78 -12.46 -0.93 -7.62
N ASP A 79 -11.25 -0.55 -8.03
CA ASP A 79 -10.71 -0.62 -9.38
C ASP A 79 -9.37 -1.37 -9.30
N VAL A 80 -9.33 -2.63 -9.78
CA VAL A 80 -8.18 -3.50 -9.62
C VAL A 80 -7.28 -3.47 -10.85
N VAL A 81 -6.05 -3.04 -10.66
CA VAL A 81 -5.00 -3.08 -11.68
C VAL A 81 -4.12 -4.30 -11.44
N TYR A 82 -4.35 -5.37 -12.19
CA TYR A 82 -3.58 -6.61 -12.08
C TYR A 82 -2.36 -6.61 -13.01
N THR A 83 -1.19 -6.95 -12.47
CA THR A 83 0.04 -7.15 -13.23
C THR A 83 0.49 -8.60 -13.11
N ALA A 84 0.35 -9.36 -14.21
CA ALA A 84 0.72 -10.78 -14.25
C ALA A 84 2.25 -10.96 -14.24
N MET A 85 2.74 -11.89 -13.43
CA MET A 85 4.17 -12.24 -13.33
C MET A 85 4.51 -13.58 -13.97
N ALA A 86 3.50 -14.40 -14.29
CA ALA A 86 3.70 -15.73 -14.86
C ALA A 86 4.39 -15.67 -16.23
N GLY A 87 5.39 -16.53 -16.43
CA GLY A 87 6.10 -16.66 -17.71
C GLY A 87 7.14 -15.57 -18.00
N LEU A 88 7.43 -14.70 -17.06
CA LEU A 88 8.46 -13.66 -17.21
C LEU A 88 9.86 -14.22 -16.93
N GLY A 89 10.88 -13.71 -17.65
CA GLY A 89 12.26 -14.14 -17.46
C GLY A 89 12.88 -13.67 -16.14
N ASP A 90 12.45 -12.51 -15.64
CA ASP A 90 12.82 -11.95 -14.33
C ASP A 90 11.58 -11.39 -13.65
N PRO A 91 10.80 -12.26 -12.96
CA PRO A 91 9.60 -11.83 -12.28
C PRO A 91 9.88 -10.89 -11.10
N GLY A 92 11.03 -11.05 -10.41
CA GLY A 92 11.40 -10.21 -9.28
C GLY A 92 11.66 -8.75 -9.69
N ALA A 93 12.47 -8.52 -10.72
CA ALA A 93 12.71 -7.16 -11.24
C ALA A 93 11.42 -6.55 -11.79
N THR A 94 10.59 -7.34 -12.50
CA THR A 94 9.31 -6.85 -13.03
C THR A 94 8.33 -6.50 -11.92
N ALA A 95 8.25 -7.30 -10.86
CA ALA A 95 7.40 -7.00 -9.71
C ALA A 95 7.83 -5.70 -9.01
N ARG A 96 9.13 -5.50 -8.81
CA ARG A 96 9.65 -4.22 -8.27
C ARG A 96 9.30 -3.04 -9.16
N GLN A 97 9.43 -3.17 -10.48
CA GLN A 97 9.02 -2.13 -11.41
C GLN A 97 7.51 -1.85 -11.35
N ALA A 98 6.68 -2.90 -11.24
CA ALA A 98 5.23 -2.75 -11.08
C ALA A 98 4.85 -2.00 -9.80
N VAL A 99 5.57 -2.22 -8.69
CA VAL A 99 5.42 -1.41 -7.46
C VAL A 99 5.71 0.06 -7.74
N LEU A 100 6.82 0.37 -8.42
CA LEU A 100 7.17 1.77 -8.73
C LEU A 100 6.14 2.43 -9.66
N ASP A 101 5.61 1.69 -10.61
CA ASP A 101 4.54 2.16 -11.49
C ASP A 101 3.23 2.42 -10.72
N ALA A 102 2.89 1.55 -9.76
CA ALA A 102 1.75 1.74 -8.87
C ALA A 102 1.92 2.99 -7.99
N VAL A 103 3.12 3.20 -7.45
CA VAL A 103 3.47 4.43 -6.71
C VAL A 103 3.31 5.67 -7.60
N ALA A 104 3.81 5.64 -8.83
CA ALA A 104 3.68 6.75 -9.77
C ALA A 104 2.22 7.07 -10.13
N ARG A 105 1.35 6.06 -10.17
CA ARG A 105 -0.11 6.20 -10.39
C ARG A 105 -0.88 6.63 -9.15
N ARG A 106 -0.24 6.62 -7.97
CA ARG A 106 -0.86 6.96 -6.69
C ARG A 106 -2.06 6.07 -6.36
N VAL A 107 -1.88 4.75 -6.51
CA VAL A 107 -2.90 3.79 -6.09
C VAL A 107 -3.15 3.87 -4.58
N ASN A 108 -4.29 3.38 -4.12
CA ASN A 108 -4.65 3.42 -2.70
C ASN A 108 -4.07 2.25 -1.90
N LEU A 109 -3.78 1.13 -2.57
CA LEU A 109 -3.18 -0.07 -1.98
C LEU A 109 -2.31 -0.77 -3.01
N ILE A 110 -1.14 -1.27 -2.58
CA ILE A 110 -0.33 -2.20 -3.34
C ILE A 110 -0.42 -3.57 -2.66
N MET A 111 -0.85 -4.59 -3.39
CA MET A 111 -0.89 -5.96 -2.94
C MET A 111 0.11 -6.79 -3.73
N ILE A 112 1.02 -7.50 -3.06
CA ILE A 112 2.06 -8.31 -3.70
C ILE A 112 1.80 -9.77 -3.35
N SER A 113 1.50 -10.57 -4.38
CA SER A 113 1.27 -12.01 -4.26
C SER A 113 2.58 -12.76 -4.22
N ASP A 114 2.68 -13.78 -3.34
CA ASP A 114 3.79 -14.72 -3.28
C ASP A 114 5.18 -14.05 -3.11
N PHE A 115 5.22 -13.02 -2.28
CA PHE A 115 6.45 -12.27 -2.03
C PHE A 115 7.56 -13.19 -1.53
N THR A 116 8.74 -13.06 -2.11
CA THR A 116 9.97 -13.72 -1.69
C THR A 116 11.08 -12.71 -1.48
N ASP A 117 11.86 -12.87 -0.42
CA ASP A 117 12.92 -11.92 -0.03
C ASP A 117 14.28 -12.19 -0.73
N GLY A 118 14.23 -12.67 -1.98
CA GLY A 118 15.43 -13.11 -2.71
C GLY A 118 16.47 -12.00 -3.01
N GLU A 119 16.10 -10.74 -2.95
CA GLU A 119 16.96 -9.56 -3.19
C GLU A 119 16.63 -8.43 -2.20
N GLU A 120 16.94 -8.66 -0.93
CA GLU A 120 16.56 -7.83 0.20
C GLU A 120 16.79 -6.32 -0.03
N GLY A 121 17.97 -5.91 -0.45
CA GLY A 121 18.28 -4.49 -0.66
C GLY A 121 17.42 -3.82 -1.74
N ALA A 122 17.10 -4.53 -2.81
CA ALA A 122 16.29 -4.01 -3.90
C ALA A 122 14.81 -3.88 -3.50
N TRP A 123 14.29 -4.82 -2.72
CA TRP A 123 12.94 -4.76 -2.19
C TRP A 123 12.80 -3.65 -1.15
N SER A 124 13.75 -3.52 -0.22
CA SER A 124 13.75 -2.46 0.79
C SER A 124 13.69 -1.07 0.16
N GLN A 125 14.46 -0.83 -0.91
CA GLN A 125 14.41 0.43 -1.65
C GLN A 125 13.06 0.64 -2.34
N THR A 126 12.52 -0.39 -2.98
CA THR A 126 11.26 -0.31 -3.73
C THR A 126 10.07 -0.07 -2.81
N LEU A 127 9.94 -0.85 -1.74
CA LEU A 127 8.87 -0.70 -0.76
C LEU A 127 9.01 0.60 0.04
N GLY A 128 10.25 1.06 0.26
CA GLY A 128 10.53 2.38 0.82
C GLY A 128 9.88 3.51 0.02
N LYS A 129 9.82 3.40 -1.32
CA LYS A 129 9.13 4.41 -2.17
C LYS A 129 7.61 4.41 -1.97
N ALA A 130 6.99 3.23 -1.81
CA ALA A 130 5.57 3.15 -1.47
C ALA A 130 5.30 3.81 -0.12
N ARG A 131 6.13 3.50 0.89
CA ARG A 131 6.05 4.11 2.22
C ARG A 131 6.23 5.63 2.19
N GLU A 132 7.25 6.13 1.49
CA GLU A 132 7.49 7.58 1.32
C GLU A 132 6.31 8.30 0.66
N SER A 133 5.56 7.58 -0.18
CA SER A 133 4.37 8.08 -0.89
C SER A 133 3.07 7.93 -0.09
N GLY A 134 3.12 7.35 1.11
CA GLY A 134 1.94 7.13 1.93
C GLY A 134 1.02 6.02 1.39
N ILE A 135 1.55 5.08 0.60
CA ILE A 135 0.76 3.98 0.03
C ILE A 135 1.01 2.70 0.84
N PRO A 136 -0.03 2.12 1.46
CA PRO A 136 0.10 0.86 2.18
C PRO A 136 0.45 -0.29 1.24
N VAL A 137 1.25 -1.23 1.73
CA VAL A 137 1.62 -2.46 1.04
C VAL A 137 1.11 -3.65 1.84
N VAL A 138 0.44 -4.57 1.18
CA VAL A 138 -0.02 -5.85 1.74
C VAL A 138 0.67 -6.99 1.02
N LEU A 139 1.12 -7.98 1.76
CA LEU A 139 1.68 -9.21 1.21
C LEU A 139 0.59 -10.29 1.18
N LEU A 140 0.30 -10.84 0.01
CA LEU A 140 -0.70 -11.90 -0.18
C LEU A 140 -0.02 -13.26 -0.31
N ASN A 141 -0.29 -14.18 0.61
CA ASN A 141 0.33 -15.50 0.69
C ASN A 141 1.87 -15.48 0.55
N PRO A 142 2.60 -14.60 1.25
CA PRO A 142 4.04 -14.50 1.05
C PRO A 142 4.77 -15.79 1.49
N GLU A 143 5.86 -16.13 0.79
CA GLU A 143 6.81 -17.16 1.21
C GLU A 143 7.84 -16.64 2.22
N GLY A 144 8.04 -15.32 2.24
CA GLY A 144 8.92 -14.59 3.17
C GLY A 144 8.37 -13.21 3.45
N GLU A 145 9.03 -12.47 4.31
CA GLU A 145 8.64 -11.10 4.67
C GLU A 145 9.85 -10.18 4.64
N PRO A 146 9.69 -8.88 4.30
CA PRO A 146 10.77 -7.92 4.44
C PRO A 146 11.27 -7.85 5.88
N HIS A 147 12.60 -7.76 6.05
CA HIS A 147 13.21 -7.64 7.39
C HIS A 147 12.74 -6.38 8.14
N ASP A 148 12.51 -5.29 7.41
CA ASP A 148 11.97 -4.07 8.00
C ASP A 148 10.43 -4.14 8.03
N PRO A 149 9.83 -4.31 9.22
CA PRO A 149 8.38 -4.38 9.36
C PRO A 149 7.66 -3.07 8.99
N LEU A 150 8.38 -1.98 8.81
CA LEU A 150 7.80 -0.70 8.43
C LEU A 150 7.47 -0.62 6.92
N LEU A 151 7.83 -1.63 6.13
CA LEU A 151 7.68 -1.62 4.68
C LEU A 151 6.36 -2.22 4.19
N TYR A 152 5.59 -2.88 5.07
CA TYR A 152 4.28 -3.45 4.74
C TYR A 152 3.31 -3.30 5.91
N ALA A 153 2.02 -3.16 5.60
CA ALA A 153 0.96 -2.96 6.58
C ALA A 153 0.47 -4.28 7.18
N ALA A 154 0.25 -5.28 6.32
CA ALA A 154 -0.31 -6.56 6.73
C ALA A 154 0.15 -7.71 5.81
N VAL A 155 -0.01 -8.92 6.32
CA VAL A 155 0.09 -10.19 5.59
C VAL A 155 -1.32 -10.77 5.50
N PHE A 156 -1.78 -11.04 4.28
CA PHE A 156 -3.04 -11.73 4.03
C PHE A 156 -2.76 -13.17 3.61
N ARG A 157 -3.36 -14.12 4.31
CA ARG A 157 -3.27 -15.54 3.95
C ARG A 157 -4.63 -16.05 3.50
N ILE A 158 -4.73 -16.43 2.23
CA ILE A 158 -5.96 -16.97 1.66
C ILE A 158 -6.25 -18.34 2.26
N ASN A 159 -7.42 -18.49 2.85
CA ASN A 159 -7.93 -19.78 3.33
C ASN A 159 -9.45 -19.85 3.10
N ASP A 160 -9.84 -20.29 1.91
CA ASP A 160 -11.25 -20.42 1.50
C ASP A 160 -12.03 -21.53 2.21
N ARG A 161 -11.36 -22.30 3.08
CA ARG A 161 -11.99 -23.35 3.89
C ARG A 161 -12.29 -22.89 5.32
N MET A 162 -11.78 -21.76 5.72
CA MET A 162 -11.96 -21.20 7.05
C MET A 162 -13.27 -20.40 7.12
N MET A 163 -14.18 -20.80 7.99
CA MET A 163 -15.53 -20.21 8.07
C MET A 163 -15.55 -18.77 8.61
N ASP A 164 -14.54 -18.39 9.37
CA ASP A 164 -14.35 -17.07 9.98
C ASP A 164 -13.27 -16.24 9.29
N ALA A 165 -12.80 -16.65 8.10
CA ALA A 165 -11.90 -15.85 7.29
C ALA A 165 -12.61 -14.56 6.83
N VAL A 166 -11.87 -13.43 6.88
CA VAL A 166 -12.40 -12.14 6.46
C VAL A 166 -12.47 -12.08 4.93
N PRO A 167 -13.56 -11.60 4.31
CA PRO A 167 -13.58 -11.36 2.86
C PRO A 167 -12.41 -10.48 2.43
N LEU A 168 -11.72 -10.85 1.34
CA LEU A 168 -10.50 -10.18 0.88
C LEU A 168 -10.73 -8.69 0.62
N ALA A 169 -11.87 -8.33 0.00
CA ALA A 169 -12.25 -6.94 -0.24
C ALA A 169 -12.38 -6.15 1.07
N LYS A 170 -13.04 -6.75 2.08
CA LYS A 170 -13.20 -6.10 3.39
C LYS A 170 -11.86 -5.92 4.11
N ALA A 171 -10.97 -6.91 4.06
CA ALA A 171 -9.63 -6.78 4.65
C ALA A 171 -8.81 -5.67 3.96
N ALA A 172 -8.91 -5.57 2.64
CA ALA A 172 -8.27 -4.50 1.87
C ALA A 172 -8.82 -3.12 2.26
N ASP A 173 -10.15 -2.97 2.37
CA ASP A 173 -10.80 -1.72 2.79
C ASP A 173 -10.35 -1.28 4.20
N THR A 174 -10.26 -2.24 5.14
CA THR A 174 -9.77 -1.99 6.50
C THR A 174 -8.37 -1.36 6.50
N VAL A 175 -7.44 -1.92 5.69
CA VAL A 175 -6.07 -1.37 5.56
C VAL A 175 -6.06 0.00 4.89
N ILE A 176 -6.87 0.19 3.83
CA ILE A 176 -6.95 1.45 3.08
C ILE A 176 -7.51 2.58 3.96
N ARG A 177 -8.43 2.26 4.85
CA ARG A 177 -9.07 3.22 5.78
C ARG A 177 -8.31 3.43 7.08
N ASP A 178 -7.13 2.82 7.23
CA ASP A 178 -6.37 2.84 8.48
C ASP A 178 -7.21 2.39 9.69
N GLU A 179 -8.11 1.45 9.51
CA GLU A 179 -8.88 0.86 10.60
C GLU A 179 -8.03 -0.17 11.36
N PRO A 180 -8.27 -0.37 12.67
CA PRO A 180 -7.55 -1.36 13.46
C PRO A 180 -7.68 -2.78 12.89
N HIS A 181 -6.56 -3.46 12.70
CA HIS A 181 -6.51 -4.83 12.19
C HIS A 181 -5.28 -5.58 12.72
N ASP A 182 -5.34 -6.91 12.63
CA ASP A 182 -4.18 -7.76 12.93
C ASP A 182 -3.15 -7.67 11.81
N ARG A 183 -1.88 -7.82 12.17
CA ARG A 183 -0.79 -7.81 11.19
C ARG A 183 -0.85 -8.98 10.21
N GLU A 184 -1.29 -10.14 10.68
CA GLU A 184 -1.58 -11.29 9.84
C GLU A 184 -3.07 -11.60 9.88
N MET A 185 -3.70 -11.63 8.72
CA MET A 185 -5.14 -11.85 8.57
C MET A 185 -5.40 -13.07 7.68
N MET A 186 -6.27 -13.97 8.17
CA MET A 186 -6.83 -15.02 7.33
C MET A 186 -7.97 -14.44 6.48
N VAL A 187 -7.82 -14.51 5.16
CA VAL A 187 -8.79 -13.95 4.22
C VAL A 187 -9.40 -15.02 3.33
N THR A 188 -10.58 -14.75 2.79
CA THR A 188 -11.24 -15.62 1.81
C THR A 188 -11.51 -14.88 0.51
N THR A 189 -11.35 -15.60 -0.61
CA THR A 189 -11.73 -15.12 -1.95
C THR A 189 -13.18 -15.47 -2.32
N ILE A 190 -13.87 -16.20 -1.44
CA ILE A 190 -15.28 -16.53 -1.65
C ILE A 190 -16.11 -15.28 -1.37
N THR A 191 -16.77 -14.77 -2.41
CA THR A 191 -17.76 -13.70 -2.30
C THR A 191 -19.10 -14.31 -1.87
N ALA A 192 -19.70 -13.78 -0.79
CA ALA A 192 -21.05 -14.18 -0.41
C ALA A 192 -22.01 -13.79 -1.55
N THR A 193 -22.64 -14.77 -2.19
CA THR A 193 -23.75 -14.52 -3.11
C THR A 193 -24.95 -14.09 -2.28
N GLU A 194 -25.36 -12.81 -2.38
CA GLU A 194 -26.66 -12.36 -1.83
C GLU A 194 -27.83 -13.03 -2.55
#